data_67e72a9f989cd20ffec9be706c221bd3
#
_entry.id   67e72a9f989cd20ffec9be706c221bd3
#
_cell.length_a   1.000
_cell.length_b   1.000
_cell.length_c   1.000
_cell.angle_alpha   90.00
_cell.angle_beta   90.00
_cell.angle_gamma   90.00
#
_symmetry.space_group_name_H-M   'P 1'
#
loop_
_entity.id
_entity.type
_entity.pdbx_description
1 polymer ?
#
loop_
_entity_poly.entity_id
_entity_poly.type
_entity_poly.pdbx_seq_one_letter_code
_entity_poly.pdbx_strand_id
1 'polypeptide(L)'
;SEDHDFDEIAKVNISGKSLKWKKETFNQPVGKINSNNIEKVIKEYKNQIIDSKYSSKLIKLIDDNYTSFTSLSKATRSFINQLFFEYGVIVIDADSKNFKKTFVENMKSEVLNGHCNKTVTKQIQDIKKTFKDYKPQVNPSDINFFKMGDTGRVRIRKQGKGFKIDKNITKKDLIDEISENPEKFSPNVIMRPLYQETILPNVCFVGGSSEIRYWIQLKSYFEKSKVVFPILTIRNS
;
A
#
# COMPACT_ATOMS: atom_id res chain seq x y z
N SER A 1 2.03 -0.31 4.64
CA SER A 1 3.35 0.13 5.05
C SER A 1 3.83 1.40 4.34
N GLU A 2 3.51 1.61 3.08
CA GLU A 2 3.83 2.84 2.32
C GLU A 2 2.78 3.93 2.52
N ASP A 3 1.69 3.66 3.23
CA ASP A 3 0.62 4.59 3.50
C ASP A 3 1.05 5.69 4.47
N HIS A 4 0.44 6.86 4.35
CA HIS A 4 0.69 8.02 5.21
C HIS A 4 -0.52 8.33 6.11
N ASP A 5 -1.54 7.51 6.08
CA ASP A 5 -2.78 7.72 6.84
C ASP A 5 -2.62 7.25 8.30
N PHE A 6 -1.89 8.06 9.07
CA PHE A 6 -1.62 7.80 10.47
C PHE A 6 -2.91 7.75 11.31
N ASP A 7 -3.91 8.54 10.95
CA ASP A 7 -5.14 8.66 11.74
C ASP A 7 -5.95 7.36 11.74
N GLU A 8 -5.82 6.52 10.70
CA GLU A 8 -6.46 5.20 10.64
C GLU A 8 -5.91 4.22 11.67
N ILE A 9 -4.60 4.30 11.96
CA ILE A 9 -3.94 3.39 12.92
C ILE A 9 -3.76 3.99 14.32
N ALA A 10 -4.03 5.29 14.47
CA ALA A 10 -3.74 6.03 15.69
C ALA A 10 -4.68 5.71 16.87
N LYS A 11 -5.72 4.91 16.63
CA LYS A 11 -6.72 4.57 17.63
C LYS A 11 -6.89 3.08 17.77
N VAL A 12 -6.96 2.62 19.02
CA VAL A 12 -7.41 1.29 19.35
C VAL A 12 -8.48 1.36 20.43
N ASN A 13 -9.57 0.64 20.25
CA ASN A 13 -10.66 0.55 21.23
C ASN A 13 -10.53 -0.77 21.98
N ILE A 14 -10.47 -0.70 23.30
CA ILE A 14 -10.41 -1.87 24.19
C ILE A 14 -11.24 -1.60 25.44
N SER A 15 -12.10 -2.55 25.80
CA SER A 15 -12.94 -2.49 27.02
C SER A 15 -13.71 -1.17 27.16
N GLY A 16 -14.27 -0.65 26.05
CA GLY A 16 -15.03 0.60 26.03
C GLY A 16 -14.19 1.89 26.10
N LYS A 17 -12.85 1.78 26.18
CA LYS A 17 -11.93 2.93 26.17
C LYS A 17 -11.26 3.06 24.80
N SER A 18 -11.07 4.30 24.35
CA SER A 18 -10.32 4.62 23.14
C SER A 18 -8.93 5.08 23.53
N LEU A 19 -7.92 4.29 23.22
CA LEU A 19 -6.52 4.68 23.34
C LEU A 19 -6.08 5.34 22.06
N LYS A 20 -5.40 6.48 22.17
CA LYS A 20 -4.92 7.26 21.03
C LYS A 20 -3.41 7.37 21.07
N TRP A 21 -2.77 6.96 20.00
CA TRP A 21 -1.38 7.30 19.77
C TRP A 21 -1.29 8.76 19.31
N LYS A 22 -0.64 9.60 20.09
CA LYS A 22 -0.48 11.02 19.73
C LYS A 22 0.48 11.14 18.56
N LYS A 23 0.03 11.86 17.53
CA LYS A 23 0.83 12.17 16.36
C LYS A 23 2.01 13.07 16.77
N GLU A 24 3.19 12.50 16.82
CA GLU A 24 4.41 13.28 16.61
C GLU A 24 4.48 13.58 15.10
N THR A 25 5.17 14.64 14.68
CA THR A 25 5.26 15.05 13.27
C THR A 25 6.03 14.00 12.45
N PHE A 26 5.32 12.93 12.08
CA PHE A 26 5.88 11.90 11.20
C PHE A 26 5.63 12.32 9.75
N ASN A 27 6.67 12.74 9.07
CA ASN A 27 6.65 12.97 7.62
C ASN A 27 7.06 11.72 6.81
N GLN A 28 6.89 10.54 7.38
CA GLN A 28 7.30 9.27 6.76
C GLN A 28 6.10 8.31 6.66
N PRO A 29 6.17 7.30 5.77
CA PRO A 29 5.15 6.26 5.69
C PRO A 29 4.93 5.59 7.05
N VAL A 30 3.68 5.29 7.36
CA VAL A 30 3.25 4.71 8.64
C VAL A 30 4.07 3.47 9.01
N GLY A 31 4.32 2.59 8.04
CA GLY A 31 5.10 1.38 8.27
C GLY A 31 6.57 1.60 8.63
N LYS A 32 7.13 2.78 8.34
CA LYS A 32 8.51 3.15 8.66
C LYS A 32 8.65 3.89 9.99
N ILE A 33 7.54 4.23 10.65
CA ILE A 33 7.57 4.85 11.97
C ILE A 33 8.28 3.93 12.95
N ASN A 34 9.12 4.53 13.80
CA ASN A 34 9.83 3.78 14.83
C ASN A 34 8.83 3.23 15.87
N SER A 35 8.86 1.92 16.10
CA SER A 35 7.97 1.26 17.05
C SER A 35 8.17 1.68 18.50
N ASN A 36 9.34 2.21 18.86
CA ASN A 36 9.59 2.72 20.21
C ASN A 36 8.65 3.87 20.61
N ASN A 37 8.15 4.62 19.63
CA ASN A 37 7.21 5.72 19.90
C ASN A 37 5.82 5.24 20.33
N ILE A 38 5.53 3.94 20.21
CA ILE A 38 4.23 3.36 20.62
C ILE A 38 4.24 2.78 22.06
N GLU A 39 5.38 2.76 22.74
CA GLU A 39 5.52 2.11 24.07
C GLU A 39 4.48 2.57 25.09
N LYS A 40 4.19 3.88 25.15
CA LYS A 40 3.18 4.43 26.08
C LYS A 40 1.80 3.85 25.81
N VAL A 41 1.42 3.77 24.52
CA VAL A 41 0.12 3.23 24.12
C VAL A 41 0.05 1.73 24.42
N ILE A 42 1.13 1.00 24.17
CA ILE A 42 1.22 -0.42 24.49
C ILE A 42 1.06 -0.65 25.99
N LYS A 43 1.72 0.15 26.82
CA LYS A 43 1.60 0.07 28.27
C LYS A 43 0.15 0.33 28.73
N GLU A 44 -0.49 1.37 28.19
CA GLU A 44 -1.90 1.65 28.46
C GLU A 44 -2.82 0.54 27.96
N TYR A 45 -2.55 -0.02 26.79
CA TYR A 45 -3.29 -1.14 26.20
C TYR A 45 -3.21 -2.38 27.12
N LYS A 46 -2.02 -2.75 27.57
CA LYS A 46 -1.80 -3.90 28.48
C LYS A 46 -2.60 -3.75 29.78
N ASN A 47 -2.68 -2.55 30.32
CA ASN A 47 -3.46 -2.25 31.53
C ASN A 47 -4.99 -2.37 31.33
N GLN A 48 -5.48 -2.42 30.09
CA GLN A 48 -6.90 -2.59 29.78
C GLN A 48 -7.25 -4.02 29.34
N ILE A 49 -6.26 -4.90 29.18
CA ILE A 49 -6.51 -6.31 28.83
C ILE A 49 -7.22 -6.96 30.03
N ILE A 50 -8.40 -7.48 29.75
CA ILE A 50 -9.18 -8.22 30.76
C ILE A 50 -8.47 -9.53 31.05
N ASP A 51 -8.37 -9.90 32.32
CA ASP A 51 -7.73 -11.15 32.72
C ASP A 51 -8.46 -12.36 32.13
N SER A 52 -7.71 -13.22 31.49
CA SER A 52 -8.18 -14.44 30.83
C SER A 52 -7.03 -15.43 30.70
N LYS A 53 -7.33 -16.67 30.36
CA LYS A 53 -6.28 -17.67 30.07
C LYS A 53 -5.30 -17.31 28.95
N TYR A 54 -5.62 -16.29 28.14
CA TYR A 54 -4.78 -15.84 27.05
C TYR A 54 -4.04 -14.51 27.30
N SER A 55 -4.36 -13.81 28.40
CA SER A 55 -3.84 -12.45 28.67
C SER A 55 -2.32 -12.41 28.72
N SER A 56 -1.70 -13.30 29.48
CA SER A 56 -0.23 -13.35 29.61
C SER A 56 0.46 -13.66 28.28
N LYS A 57 -0.10 -14.58 27.47
CA LYS A 57 0.43 -14.93 26.14
C LYS A 57 0.31 -13.74 25.20
N LEU A 58 -0.82 -13.03 25.21
CA LEU A 58 -1.04 -11.86 24.37
C LEU A 58 -0.12 -10.70 24.74
N ILE A 59 0.01 -10.40 26.04
CA ILE A 59 0.90 -9.35 26.55
C ILE A 59 2.34 -9.63 26.13
N LYS A 60 2.81 -10.87 26.33
CA LYS A 60 4.15 -11.27 25.89
C LYS A 60 4.33 -11.11 24.38
N LEU A 61 3.37 -11.56 23.58
CA LEU A 61 3.42 -11.43 22.13
C LEU A 61 3.50 -9.98 21.67
N ILE A 62 2.77 -9.07 22.33
CA ILE A 62 2.84 -7.62 22.05
C ILE A 62 4.22 -7.06 22.40
N ASP A 63 4.73 -7.37 23.59
CA ASP A 63 6.04 -6.90 24.03
C ASP A 63 7.15 -7.41 23.12
N ASP A 64 7.23 -8.72 22.89
CA ASP A 64 8.29 -9.33 22.07
C ASP A 64 8.36 -8.73 20.66
N ASN A 65 7.25 -8.25 20.11
CA ASN A 65 7.22 -7.71 18.76
C ASN A 65 7.38 -6.18 18.70
N TYR A 66 6.65 -5.44 19.50
CA TYR A 66 6.64 -3.98 19.37
C TYR A 66 7.79 -3.27 20.10
N THR A 67 8.51 -3.96 20.97
CA THR A 67 9.74 -3.42 21.60
C THR A 67 11.03 -3.88 20.92
N SER A 68 10.98 -4.96 20.13
CA SER A 68 12.18 -5.57 19.53
C SER A 68 12.49 -5.04 18.11
N PHE A 69 11.51 -4.47 17.42
CA PHE A 69 11.68 -4.01 16.05
C PHE A 69 11.73 -2.50 15.94
N THR A 70 12.57 -2.00 15.02
CA THR A 70 12.77 -0.56 14.80
C THR A 70 11.73 0.09 13.88
N SER A 71 10.82 -0.69 13.27
CA SER A 71 9.77 -0.15 12.42
C SER A 71 8.44 -0.84 12.65
N LEU A 72 7.37 -0.06 12.58
CA LEU A 72 6.01 -0.53 12.82
C LEU A 72 5.60 -1.67 11.86
N SER A 73 5.99 -1.60 10.59
CA SER A 73 5.68 -2.68 9.62
C SER A 73 6.35 -4.00 10.00
N LYS A 74 7.61 -3.98 10.46
CA LYS A 74 8.32 -5.18 10.90
C LYS A 74 7.70 -5.75 12.16
N ALA A 75 7.41 -4.89 13.15
CA ALA A 75 6.74 -5.27 14.38
C ALA A 75 5.37 -5.93 14.12
N THR A 76 4.52 -5.26 13.34
CA THR A 76 3.19 -5.76 12.99
C THR A 76 3.25 -7.06 12.19
N ARG A 77 4.16 -7.16 11.21
CA ARG A 77 4.36 -8.38 10.44
C ARG A 77 4.75 -9.56 11.34
N SER A 78 5.70 -9.36 12.23
CA SER A 78 6.13 -10.39 13.17
C SER A 78 5.01 -10.80 14.13
N PHE A 79 4.29 -9.81 14.67
CA PHE A 79 3.14 -10.04 15.55
C PHE A 79 2.05 -10.89 14.87
N ILE A 80 1.62 -10.50 13.67
CA ILE A 80 0.58 -11.24 12.93
C ILE A 80 1.07 -12.63 12.53
N ASN A 81 2.33 -12.75 12.09
CA ASN A 81 2.91 -14.03 11.73
C ASN A 81 2.94 -14.99 12.94
N GLN A 82 3.34 -14.53 14.12
CA GLN A 82 3.35 -15.36 15.34
C GLN A 82 1.93 -15.70 15.81
N LEU A 83 0.99 -14.76 15.68
CA LEU A 83 -0.40 -14.97 16.11
C LEU A 83 -1.11 -16.05 15.27
N PHE A 84 -0.82 -16.10 13.96
CA PHE A 84 -1.52 -16.96 13.01
C PHE A 84 -0.63 -18.06 12.39
N PHE A 85 0.57 -18.25 12.89
CA PHE A 85 1.53 -19.23 12.35
C PHE A 85 0.94 -20.64 12.26
N GLU A 86 0.26 -21.09 13.31
CA GLU A 86 -0.36 -22.42 13.38
C GLU A 86 -1.47 -22.63 12.33
N TYR A 87 -2.02 -21.54 11.79
CA TYR A 87 -3.04 -21.56 10.74
C TYR A 87 -2.46 -21.45 9.32
N GLY A 88 -1.14 -21.46 9.18
CA GLY A 88 -0.47 -21.37 7.88
C GLY A 88 -0.56 -20.00 7.21
N VAL A 89 -0.87 -18.93 7.97
CA VAL A 89 -0.91 -17.54 7.41
C VAL A 89 0.50 -17.07 7.13
N ILE A 90 0.71 -16.60 5.89
CA ILE A 90 1.97 -16.00 5.44
C ILE A 90 1.77 -14.49 5.37
N VAL A 91 2.60 -13.74 6.08
CA VAL A 91 2.58 -12.27 6.08
C VAL A 91 3.78 -11.75 5.29
N ILE A 92 3.51 -11.06 4.20
CA ILE A 92 4.55 -10.47 3.35
C ILE A 92 4.63 -8.96 3.53
N ASP A 93 5.81 -8.40 3.31
CA ASP A 93 6.02 -6.97 3.18
C ASP A 93 6.20 -6.61 1.70
N ALA A 94 5.16 -6.03 1.12
CA ALA A 94 5.14 -5.63 -0.28
C ALA A 94 6.14 -4.50 -0.61
N ASP A 95 6.70 -3.82 0.41
CA ASP A 95 7.72 -2.77 0.23
C ASP A 95 9.14 -3.35 0.06
N SER A 96 9.30 -4.67 0.16
CA SER A 96 10.62 -5.29 0.00
C SER A 96 11.17 -5.11 -1.42
N LYS A 97 12.49 -4.90 -1.52
CA LYS A 97 13.20 -4.76 -2.80
C LYS A 97 12.94 -5.93 -3.76
N ASN A 98 12.85 -7.14 -3.24
CA ASN A 98 12.65 -8.34 -4.06
C ASN A 98 11.28 -8.34 -4.74
N PHE A 99 10.22 -7.95 -4.04
CA PHE A 99 8.91 -7.79 -4.67
C PHE A 99 8.87 -6.59 -5.62
N LYS A 100 9.47 -5.47 -5.27
CA LYS A 100 9.53 -4.30 -6.16
C LYS A 100 10.27 -4.58 -7.47
N LYS A 101 11.30 -5.44 -7.46
CA LYS A 101 11.99 -5.87 -8.69
C LYS A 101 11.06 -6.52 -9.70
N THR A 102 10.05 -7.26 -9.28
CA THR A 102 9.09 -7.89 -10.19
C THR A 102 8.21 -6.87 -10.93
N PHE A 103 8.15 -5.64 -10.43
CA PHE A 103 7.30 -4.58 -10.97
C PHE A 103 8.06 -3.51 -11.78
N VAL A 104 9.37 -3.63 -11.89
CA VAL A 104 10.25 -2.67 -12.60
C VAL A 104 9.78 -2.41 -14.02
N GLU A 105 9.47 -3.46 -14.79
CA GLU A 105 9.06 -3.31 -16.20
C GLU A 105 7.72 -2.57 -16.34
N ASN A 106 6.80 -2.74 -15.41
CA ASN A 106 5.54 -1.97 -15.39
C ASN A 106 5.79 -0.48 -15.11
N MET A 107 6.68 -0.16 -14.16
CA MET A 107 7.07 1.23 -13.87
C MET A 107 7.80 1.87 -15.05
N LYS A 108 8.74 1.17 -15.70
CA LYS A 108 9.41 1.64 -16.90
C LYS A 108 8.44 1.88 -18.06
N SER A 109 7.51 0.96 -18.28
CA SER A 109 6.48 1.10 -19.32
C SER A 109 5.61 2.34 -19.10
N GLU A 110 5.30 2.66 -17.84
CA GLU A 110 4.60 3.90 -17.50
C GLU A 110 5.42 5.14 -17.85
N VAL A 111 6.71 5.19 -17.50
CA VAL A 111 7.62 6.31 -17.82
C VAL A 111 7.81 6.46 -19.34
N LEU A 112 7.97 5.34 -20.05
CA LEU A 112 8.22 5.35 -21.48
C LEU A 112 6.98 5.72 -22.30
N ASN A 113 5.84 5.14 -21.95
CA ASN A 113 4.67 5.09 -22.83
C ASN A 113 3.41 5.71 -22.20
N GLY A 114 3.39 6.01 -20.90
CA GLY A 114 2.18 6.38 -20.15
C GLY A 114 1.14 5.25 -20.19
N HIS A 115 1.60 4.02 -20.00
CA HIS A 115 0.83 2.83 -20.26
C HIS A 115 -0.41 2.74 -19.37
N CYS A 116 -0.26 2.95 -18.07
CA CYS A 116 -1.35 2.95 -17.11
C CYS A 116 -2.35 4.07 -17.43
N ASN A 117 -1.87 5.32 -17.59
CA ASN A 117 -2.72 6.46 -17.89
C ASN A 117 -3.60 6.21 -19.12
N LYS A 118 -3.00 5.81 -20.25
CA LYS A 118 -3.71 5.63 -21.53
C LYS A 118 -4.77 4.53 -21.46
N THR A 119 -4.40 3.38 -20.86
CA THR A 119 -5.31 2.22 -20.80
C THR A 119 -6.47 2.47 -19.84
N VAL A 120 -6.21 3.03 -18.67
CA VAL A 120 -7.24 3.32 -17.66
C VAL A 120 -8.17 4.43 -18.15
N THR A 121 -7.65 5.48 -18.78
CA THR A 121 -8.48 6.55 -19.36
C THR A 121 -9.43 5.99 -20.42
N LYS A 122 -8.91 5.14 -21.31
CA LYS A 122 -9.73 4.49 -22.33
C LYS A 122 -10.80 3.59 -21.70
N GLN A 123 -10.44 2.78 -20.72
CA GLN A 123 -11.38 1.90 -20.01
C GLN A 123 -12.51 2.70 -19.34
N ILE A 124 -12.20 3.82 -18.70
CA ILE A 124 -13.21 4.73 -18.11
C ILE A 124 -14.16 5.26 -19.19
N GLN A 125 -13.64 5.64 -20.35
CA GLN A 125 -14.48 6.10 -21.48
C GLN A 125 -15.40 4.98 -21.97
N ASP A 126 -14.89 3.76 -22.10
CA ASP A 126 -15.68 2.62 -22.54
C ASP A 126 -16.78 2.23 -21.53
N ILE A 127 -16.47 2.27 -20.23
CA ILE A 127 -17.48 2.09 -19.17
C ILE A 127 -18.59 3.15 -19.27
N LYS A 128 -18.24 4.41 -19.49
CA LYS A 128 -19.21 5.51 -19.62
C LYS A 128 -20.13 5.38 -20.84
N LYS A 129 -19.70 4.72 -21.90
CA LYS A 129 -20.57 4.44 -23.06
C LYS A 129 -21.73 3.52 -22.69
N THR A 130 -21.46 2.54 -21.82
CA THR A 130 -22.47 1.58 -21.36
C THR A 130 -23.26 2.11 -20.17
N PHE A 131 -22.57 2.76 -19.22
CA PHE A 131 -23.14 3.29 -17.99
C PHE A 131 -22.97 4.81 -17.96
N LYS A 132 -23.94 5.54 -18.51
CA LYS A 132 -23.87 7.01 -18.69
C LYS A 132 -23.61 7.78 -17.39
N ASP A 133 -24.16 7.32 -16.27
CA ASP A 133 -24.03 7.94 -14.95
C ASP A 133 -22.78 7.49 -14.18
N TYR A 134 -21.92 6.69 -14.81
CA TYR A 134 -20.71 6.21 -14.15
C TYR A 134 -19.75 7.35 -13.80
N LYS A 135 -19.45 7.49 -12.51
CA LYS A 135 -18.47 8.43 -11.99
C LYS A 135 -17.20 7.67 -11.60
N PRO A 136 -16.05 7.93 -12.23
CA PRO A 136 -14.79 7.30 -11.85
C PRO A 136 -14.46 7.59 -10.38
N GLN A 137 -14.06 6.57 -9.65
CA GLN A 137 -13.59 6.74 -8.27
C GLN A 137 -12.18 7.34 -8.21
N VAL A 138 -11.36 7.02 -9.20
CA VAL A 138 -10.00 7.51 -9.33
C VAL A 138 -9.73 7.89 -10.79
N ASN A 139 -8.89 8.91 -10.97
CA ASN A 139 -8.43 9.32 -12.29
C ASN A 139 -6.92 9.11 -12.39
N PRO A 140 -6.43 8.56 -13.52
CA PRO A 140 -5.01 8.37 -13.71
C PRO A 140 -4.27 9.71 -13.83
N SER A 141 -3.09 9.76 -13.24
CA SER A 141 -2.12 10.85 -13.39
C SER A 141 -1.19 10.57 -14.56
N ASP A 142 -0.33 11.54 -14.92
CA ASP A 142 0.70 11.35 -15.95
C ASP A 142 1.64 10.18 -15.63
N ILE A 143 2.00 10.06 -14.33
CA ILE A 143 2.75 8.95 -13.76
C ILE A 143 1.98 8.45 -12.53
N ASN A 144 1.74 7.15 -12.48
CA ASN A 144 0.86 6.53 -11.49
C ASN A 144 1.62 5.83 -10.36
N PHE A 145 2.80 6.33 -10.04
CA PHE A 145 3.56 5.95 -8.86
C PHE A 145 4.34 7.17 -8.32
N PHE A 146 4.80 7.05 -7.08
CA PHE A 146 5.55 8.08 -6.36
C PHE A 146 7.01 7.65 -6.21
N LYS A 147 7.91 8.63 -6.05
CA LYS A 147 9.22 8.40 -5.48
C LYS A 147 9.14 8.60 -3.97
N MET A 148 9.77 7.72 -3.22
CA MET A 148 9.90 7.84 -1.77
C MET A 148 11.07 8.80 -1.46
N GLY A 149 10.76 9.93 -0.89
CA GLY A 149 11.73 10.91 -0.38
C GLY A 149 11.87 10.82 1.14
N ASP A 150 12.74 11.65 1.70
CA ASP A 150 12.99 11.70 3.16
C ASP A 150 11.75 12.14 3.94
N THR A 151 10.91 12.97 3.33
CA THR A 151 9.67 13.50 3.92
C THR A 151 8.41 12.78 3.46
N GLY A 152 8.53 11.64 2.77
CA GLY A 152 7.40 10.84 2.34
C GLY A 152 7.30 10.66 0.82
N ARG A 153 6.09 10.48 0.31
CA ARG A 153 5.82 10.26 -1.12
C ARG A 153 5.90 11.55 -1.92
N VAL A 154 6.78 11.58 -2.91
CA VAL A 154 6.91 12.70 -3.85
C VAL A 154 6.30 12.32 -5.18
N ARG A 155 5.40 13.16 -5.68
CA ARG A 155 4.72 12.94 -6.97
C ARG A 155 5.67 13.18 -8.12
N ILE A 156 5.71 12.25 -9.06
CA ILE A 156 6.45 12.39 -10.32
C ILE A 156 5.52 13.04 -11.34
N ARG A 157 5.93 14.16 -11.91
CA ARG A 157 5.16 14.91 -12.89
C ARG A 157 5.95 15.06 -14.19
N LYS A 158 5.30 14.97 -15.34
CA LYS A 158 5.94 15.29 -16.62
C LYS A 158 6.28 16.76 -16.68
N GLN A 159 7.48 17.06 -17.17
CA GLN A 159 7.93 18.43 -17.41
C GLN A 159 8.81 18.49 -18.68
N GLY A 160 8.26 19.06 -19.74
CA GLY A 160 8.93 19.07 -21.05
C GLY A 160 9.24 17.65 -21.53
N LYS A 161 10.52 17.40 -21.86
CA LYS A 161 11.00 16.07 -22.30
C LYS A 161 11.41 15.13 -21.15
N GLY A 162 11.35 15.60 -19.90
CA GLY A 162 11.73 14.86 -18.69
C GLY A 162 10.62 14.84 -17.66
N PHE A 163 11.04 14.75 -16.40
CA PHE A 163 10.14 14.68 -15.26
C PHE A 163 10.63 15.63 -14.14
N LYS A 164 9.70 16.04 -13.30
CA LYS A 164 9.96 16.75 -12.04
C LYS A 164 9.55 15.89 -10.87
N ILE A 165 10.48 15.72 -9.95
CA ILE A 165 10.28 15.16 -8.61
C ILE A 165 10.56 16.34 -7.66
N ASP A 166 11.57 16.31 -6.84
CA ASP A 166 12.07 17.50 -6.11
C ASP A 166 12.88 18.40 -7.03
N LYS A 167 13.63 17.80 -7.94
CA LYS A 167 14.40 18.44 -9.01
C LYS A 167 14.06 17.80 -10.37
N ASN A 168 14.49 18.47 -11.43
CA ASN A 168 14.31 17.93 -12.78
C ASN A 168 15.19 16.70 -12.97
N ILE A 169 14.63 15.67 -13.56
CA ILE A 169 15.29 14.41 -13.89
C ILE A 169 15.01 14.05 -15.34
N THR A 170 16.01 13.52 -16.04
CA THR A 170 15.80 13.05 -17.41
C THR A 170 15.01 11.74 -17.41
N LYS A 171 14.43 11.42 -18.55
CA LYS A 171 13.73 10.13 -18.74
C LYS A 171 14.65 8.94 -18.54
N LYS A 172 15.90 9.04 -19.00
CA LYS A 172 16.92 7.99 -18.86
C LYS A 172 17.26 7.79 -17.38
N ASP A 173 17.62 8.85 -16.69
CA ASP A 173 18.03 8.75 -15.27
C ASP A 173 16.90 8.20 -14.39
N LEU A 174 15.64 8.56 -14.68
CA LEU A 174 14.50 8.00 -13.96
C LEU A 174 14.34 6.49 -14.20
N ILE A 175 14.55 6.03 -15.44
CA ILE A 175 14.50 4.60 -15.79
C ILE A 175 15.65 3.83 -15.12
N ASP A 176 16.84 4.40 -15.11
CA ASP A 176 18.01 3.81 -14.47
C ASP A 176 17.79 3.71 -12.96
N GLU A 177 17.28 4.77 -12.32
CA GLU A 177 16.97 4.76 -10.89
C GLU A 177 15.87 3.74 -10.53
N ILE A 178 14.83 3.58 -11.35
CA ILE A 178 13.81 2.55 -11.17
C ILE A 178 14.42 1.15 -11.23
N SER A 179 15.39 0.94 -12.11
CA SER A 179 16.05 -0.36 -12.29
C SER A 179 16.94 -0.73 -11.12
N GLU A 180 17.70 0.24 -10.61
CA GLU A 180 18.68 0.03 -9.55
C GLU A 180 18.06 0.02 -8.15
N ASN A 181 17.08 0.89 -7.93
CA ASN A 181 16.47 1.15 -6.63
C ASN A 181 14.92 1.08 -6.66
N PRO A 182 14.33 -0.04 -7.11
CA PRO A 182 12.87 -0.14 -7.25
C PRO A 182 12.12 0.04 -5.92
N GLU A 183 12.76 -0.23 -4.78
CA GLU A 183 12.22 -0.02 -3.43
C GLU A 183 11.98 1.45 -3.10
N LYS A 184 12.59 2.37 -3.85
CA LYS A 184 12.34 3.80 -3.71
C LYS A 184 11.09 4.29 -4.43
N PHE A 185 10.33 3.40 -5.06
CA PHE A 185 9.12 3.75 -5.79
C PHE A 185 7.90 3.05 -5.24
N SER A 186 6.80 3.79 -5.14
CA SER A 186 5.54 3.33 -4.55
C SER A 186 4.39 3.52 -5.54
N PRO A 187 3.70 2.45 -5.98
CA PRO A 187 2.50 2.57 -6.80
C PRO A 187 1.42 3.42 -6.12
N ASN A 188 0.72 4.23 -6.90
CA ASN A 188 -0.48 4.91 -6.42
C ASN A 188 -1.69 3.96 -6.39
N VAL A 189 -2.85 4.47 -6.00
CA VAL A 189 -4.11 3.70 -5.91
C VAL A 189 -4.47 2.96 -7.22
N ILE A 190 -4.05 3.47 -8.37
CA ILE A 190 -4.35 2.87 -9.70
C ILE A 190 -3.37 1.75 -10.04
N MET A 191 -2.08 1.93 -9.78
CA MET A 191 -1.08 0.91 -10.07
C MET A 191 -0.95 -0.15 -8.97
N ARG A 192 -1.35 0.17 -7.74
CA ARG A 192 -1.25 -0.77 -6.60
C ARG A 192 -1.96 -2.11 -6.83
N PRO A 193 -3.18 -2.16 -7.40
CA PRO A 193 -3.83 -3.44 -7.67
C PRO A 193 -3.04 -4.34 -8.63
N LEU A 194 -2.49 -3.76 -9.70
CA LEU A 194 -1.64 -4.52 -10.62
C LEU A 194 -0.38 -5.05 -9.93
N TYR A 195 0.25 -4.23 -9.08
CA TYR A 195 1.40 -4.66 -8.27
C TYR A 195 1.02 -5.79 -7.32
N GLN A 196 -0.11 -5.67 -6.63
CA GLN A 196 -0.64 -6.71 -5.75
C GLN A 196 -0.79 -8.05 -6.48
N GLU A 197 -1.46 -8.06 -7.63
CA GLU A 197 -1.69 -9.27 -8.41
C GLU A 197 -0.42 -9.79 -9.11
N THR A 198 0.60 -8.95 -9.29
CA THR A 198 1.92 -9.39 -9.78
C THR A 198 2.68 -10.19 -8.73
N ILE A 199 2.61 -9.78 -7.44
CA ILE A 199 3.35 -10.46 -6.36
C ILE A 199 2.54 -11.57 -5.68
N LEU A 200 1.21 -11.48 -5.70
CA LEU A 200 0.26 -12.43 -5.10
C LEU A 200 -0.98 -12.55 -6.00
N PRO A 201 -0.90 -13.36 -7.08
CA PRO A 201 -2.03 -13.54 -7.98
C PRO A 201 -3.22 -14.20 -7.25
N ASN A 202 -4.38 -13.57 -7.34
CA ASN A 202 -5.62 -14.06 -6.73
C ASN A 202 -6.61 -14.54 -7.79
N VAL A 203 -7.39 -15.56 -7.46
CA VAL A 203 -8.51 -16.00 -8.30
C VAL A 203 -9.68 -15.01 -8.17
N CYS A 204 -9.91 -14.50 -6.97
CA CYS A 204 -11.03 -13.60 -6.66
C CYS A 204 -10.59 -12.49 -5.71
N PHE A 205 -10.99 -11.26 -6.02
CA PHE A 205 -10.85 -10.10 -5.14
C PHE A 205 -12.22 -9.75 -4.54
N VAL A 206 -12.34 -9.87 -3.22
CA VAL A 206 -13.53 -9.49 -2.46
C VAL A 206 -13.32 -8.09 -1.90
N GLY A 207 -13.99 -7.09 -2.47
CA GLY A 207 -13.80 -5.69 -2.10
C GLY A 207 -15.10 -4.98 -1.68
N GLY A 208 -14.95 -3.85 -1.02
CA GLY A 208 -16.05 -2.93 -0.78
C GLY A 208 -16.54 -2.29 -2.09
N SER A 209 -17.72 -1.68 -2.09
CA SER A 209 -18.32 -1.11 -3.30
C SER A 209 -17.44 -0.06 -3.98
N SER A 210 -16.75 0.78 -3.21
CA SER A 210 -15.82 1.78 -3.74
C SER A 210 -14.57 1.14 -4.35
N GLU A 211 -14.06 0.05 -3.75
CA GLU A 211 -12.93 -0.69 -4.28
C GLU A 211 -13.28 -1.35 -5.62
N ILE A 212 -14.40 -2.06 -5.69
CA ILE A 212 -14.87 -2.67 -6.93
C ILE A 212 -15.04 -1.63 -8.04
N ARG A 213 -15.57 -0.43 -7.71
CA ARG A 213 -15.71 0.66 -8.68
C ARG A 213 -14.40 1.13 -9.31
N TYR A 214 -13.31 1.20 -8.60
CA TYR A 214 -12.04 1.56 -9.25
C TYR A 214 -11.33 0.35 -9.86
N TRP A 215 -11.52 -0.87 -9.34
CA TRP A 215 -10.94 -2.06 -9.94
C TRP A 215 -11.46 -2.30 -11.37
N ILE A 216 -12.76 -2.13 -11.63
CA ILE A 216 -13.30 -2.30 -13.00
C ILE A 216 -12.67 -1.36 -14.03
N GLN A 217 -12.12 -0.21 -13.60
CA GLN A 217 -11.40 0.72 -14.47
C GLN A 217 -10.04 0.18 -14.91
N LEU A 218 -9.53 -0.87 -14.25
CA LEU A 218 -8.17 -1.37 -14.44
C LEU A 218 -8.09 -2.58 -15.37
N LYS A 219 -9.22 -3.15 -15.80
CA LYS A 219 -9.24 -4.39 -16.58
C LYS A 219 -8.31 -4.32 -17.80
N SER A 220 -8.44 -3.31 -18.65
CA SER A 220 -7.60 -3.15 -19.84
C SER A 220 -6.12 -2.91 -19.49
N TYR A 221 -5.84 -2.33 -18.32
CA TYR A 221 -4.47 -2.14 -17.85
C TYR A 221 -3.83 -3.49 -17.46
N PHE A 222 -4.58 -4.36 -16.80
CA PHE A 222 -4.14 -5.72 -16.47
C PHE A 222 -3.88 -6.55 -17.73
N GLU A 223 -4.82 -6.56 -18.67
CA GLU A 223 -4.71 -7.26 -19.95
C GLU A 223 -3.44 -6.83 -20.71
N LYS A 224 -3.22 -5.53 -20.79
CA LYS A 224 -2.06 -4.96 -21.47
C LYS A 224 -0.74 -5.27 -20.74
N SER A 225 -0.76 -5.38 -19.43
CA SER A 225 0.39 -5.75 -18.58
C SER A 225 0.60 -7.26 -18.48
N LYS A 226 -0.26 -8.07 -19.12
CA LYS A 226 -0.23 -9.54 -19.10
C LYS A 226 -0.32 -10.12 -17.66
N VAL A 227 -1.04 -9.45 -16.80
CA VAL A 227 -1.37 -9.91 -15.44
C VAL A 227 -2.82 -10.37 -15.44
N VAL A 228 -3.10 -11.50 -14.81
CA VAL A 228 -4.47 -12.03 -14.71
C VAL A 228 -5.33 -11.07 -13.88
N PHE A 229 -6.49 -10.70 -14.43
CA PHE A 229 -7.45 -9.88 -13.72
C PHE A 229 -8.35 -10.80 -12.89
N PRO A 230 -8.44 -10.64 -11.56
CA PRO A 230 -9.24 -11.52 -10.71
C PRO A 230 -10.74 -11.31 -10.92
N ILE A 231 -11.52 -12.30 -10.53
CA ILE A 231 -12.98 -12.13 -10.40
C ILE A 231 -13.25 -11.12 -9.30
N LEU A 232 -14.08 -10.12 -9.61
CA LEU A 232 -14.45 -9.11 -8.61
C LEU A 232 -15.76 -9.47 -7.93
N THR A 233 -15.75 -9.50 -6.61
CA THR A 233 -16.93 -9.79 -5.79
C THR A 233 -17.12 -8.70 -4.75
N ILE A 234 -18.37 -8.22 -4.61
CA ILE A 234 -18.71 -7.26 -3.57
C ILE A 234 -18.77 -7.99 -2.22
N ARG A 235 -18.10 -7.41 -1.23
CA ARG A 235 -18.15 -7.90 0.14
C ARG A 235 -19.56 -7.69 0.71
N ASN A 236 -20.18 -8.75 1.17
CA ASN A 236 -21.43 -8.65 1.94
C ASN A 236 -21.11 -8.01 3.30
N SER A 237 -21.88 -6.97 3.65
CA SER A 237 -21.83 -6.29 4.96
C SER A 237 -22.90 -6.86 5.87
#